data_3dc619133f310ec7b4c86ac713b713a5
#
_entry.id   3dc619133f310ec7b4c86ac713b713a5
#
_cell.length_a   1.000
_cell.length_b   1.000
_cell.length_c   1.000
_cell.angle_alpha   90.00
_cell.angle_beta   90.00
_cell.angle_gamma   90.00
#
_symmetry.space_group_name_H-M   'P 1'
#
loop_
_entity.id
_entity.type
_entity.pdbx_description
1 polymer ?
#
loop_
_entity_poly.entity_id
_entity_poly.type
_entity_poly.pdbx_seq_one_letter_code
_entity_poly.pdbx_strand_id
1 'polypeptide(L)'
;MKVLLTEILLATTVFAYAQKWSGKIEGHDKGEMDIVLTMFGMEKPVKIGTLNANGDFEINLSVNPTEKLSEEERELYISNLSYGFQYVCGNPGDFPEGEAKIASSAQHIALWADNTWAGVLFPVSDLKLQLWMEDNGFNDAVEGSFYQVLLVTEDVNLQKKCTNFDYYNDEDIEVNVEYDLKLKKGLNLIAYQLESVYKTNPDIRASFPKKIRMTNAGDNPKIMWIAKYFF
;
A
#
# COMPACT_ATOMS: atom_id res chain seq x y z
N MET A 1 47.62 37.57 -25.80
CA MET A 1 47.49 36.31 -25.03
C MET A 1 46.00 36.08 -24.76
N LYS A 2 45.35 35.21 -25.56
CA LYS A 2 43.92 34.90 -25.39
C LYS A 2 43.84 33.63 -24.55
N VAL A 3 43.23 33.74 -23.38
CA VAL A 3 42.94 32.59 -22.51
C VAL A 3 41.62 32.01 -22.97
N LEU A 4 41.63 30.79 -23.51
CA LEU A 4 40.43 30.00 -23.77
C LEU A 4 40.00 29.39 -22.45
N LEU A 5 38.87 29.84 -21.92
CA LEU A 5 38.14 29.14 -20.84
C LEU A 5 37.36 27.99 -21.48
N THR A 6 37.78 26.78 -21.22
CA THR A 6 37.01 25.57 -21.57
C THR A 6 36.06 25.27 -20.42
N GLU A 7 34.79 25.58 -20.59
CA GLU A 7 33.76 25.16 -19.66
C GLU A 7 33.52 23.63 -19.83
N ILE A 8 33.93 22.88 -18.81
CA ILE A 8 33.57 21.45 -18.71
C ILE A 8 32.16 21.36 -18.17
N LEU A 9 31.22 21.12 -19.09
CA LEU A 9 29.81 20.80 -18.73
C LEU A 9 29.77 19.39 -18.13
N LEU A 10 29.75 19.31 -16.79
CA LEU A 10 29.52 18.05 -16.09
C LEU A 10 28.04 17.68 -16.26
N ALA A 11 27.73 16.85 -17.25
CA ALA A 11 26.42 16.23 -17.38
C ALA A 11 26.27 15.18 -16.25
N THR A 12 25.66 15.56 -15.15
CA THR A 12 25.18 14.61 -14.13
C THR A 12 24.02 13.82 -14.72
N THR A 13 24.29 12.64 -15.24
CA THR A 13 23.23 11.68 -15.58
C THR A 13 22.58 11.21 -14.28
N VAL A 14 21.43 11.76 -13.98
CA VAL A 14 20.56 11.24 -12.92
C VAL A 14 20.04 9.90 -13.45
N PHE A 15 20.63 8.80 -13.02
CA PHE A 15 20.04 7.47 -13.21
C PHE A 15 18.80 7.41 -12.32
N ALA A 16 17.63 7.59 -12.89
CA ALA A 16 16.39 7.21 -12.25
C ALA A 16 16.42 5.67 -12.12
N TYR A 17 16.82 5.18 -10.97
CA TYR A 17 16.63 3.77 -10.65
C TYR A 17 15.12 3.53 -10.60
N ALA A 18 14.61 2.80 -11.58
CA ALA A 18 13.26 2.28 -11.51
C ALA A 18 13.16 1.41 -10.25
N GLN A 19 12.46 1.90 -9.25
CA GLN A 19 12.29 1.13 -8.01
C GLN A 19 11.40 -0.07 -8.33
N LYS A 20 11.97 -1.26 -8.23
CA LYS A 20 11.30 -2.53 -8.49
C LYS A 20 11.22 -3.33 -7.20
N TRP A 21 10.08 -3.94 -6.99
CA TRP A 21 9.96 -4.99 -5.98
C TRP A 21 9.89 -6.33 -6.67
N SER A 22 10.61 -7.27 -6.14
CA SER A 22 10.61 -8.64 -6.61
C SER A 22 10.58 -9.60 -5.43
N GLY A 23 10.06 -10.78 -5.66
CA GLY A 23 9.99 -11.82 -4.65
C GLY A 23 9.46 -13.10 -5.25
N LYS A 24 9.07 -14.02 -4.36
CA LYS A 24 8.52 -15.30 -4.74
C LYS A 24 7.28 -15.61 -3.91
N ILE A 25 6.27 -16.16 -4.57
CA ILE A 25 5.08 -16.71 -3.93
C ILE A 25 5.29 -18.21 -3.83
N GLU A 26 5.50 -18.69 -2.61
CA GLU A 26 5.73 -20.11 -2.37
C GLU A 26 4.46 -20.92 -2.70
N GLY A 27 4.66 -22.07 -3.34
CA GLY A 27 3.56 -22.98 -3.70
C GLY A 27 2.65 -22.47 -4.83
N HIS A 28 3.07 -21.45 -5.58
CA HIS A 28 2.34 -20.99 -6.76
C HIS A 28 2.31 -22.07 -7.86
N ASP A 29 1.11 -22.43 -8.31
CA ASP A 29 0.86 -23.45 -9.33
C ASP A 29 -0.21 -23.04 -10.36
N LYS A 30 -0.56 -21.75 -10.42
CA LYS A 30 -1.68 -21.20 -11.19
C LYS A 30 -1.28 -20.58 -12.53
N GLY A 31 -0.01 -20.74 -12.94
CA GLY A 31 0.48 -20.19 -14.20
C GLY A 31 0.85 -18.71 -14.14
N GLU A 32 1.03 -18.09 -15.29
CA GLU A 32 1.41 -16.68 -15.37
C GLU A 32 0.22 -15.75 -15.08
N MET A 33 0.48 -14.66 -14.36
CA MET A 33 -0.55 -13.67 -14.01
C MET A 33 0.01 -12.27 -14.12
N ASP A 34 -0.89 -11.32 -14.38
CA ASP A 34 -0.61 -9.91 -14.26
C ASP A 34 -0.84 -9.46 -12.81
N ILE A 35 0.08 -8.63 -12.31
CA ILE A 35 -0.10 -7.92 -11.04
C ILE A 35 -0.63 -6.54 -11.38
N VAL A 36 -1.80 -6.23 -10.83
CA VAL A 36 -2.51 -4.99 -11.18
C VAL A 36 -2.94 -4.22 -9.95
N LEU A 37 -3.01 -2.91 -10.10
CA LEU A 37 -3.76 -2.04 -9.19
C LEU A 37 -5.16 -1.85 -9.76
N THR A 38 -6.15 -2.10 -8.94
CA THR A 38 -7.55 -1.87 -9.27
C THR A 38 -8.16 -0.91 -8.26
N MET A 39 -8.93 0.05 -8.74
CA MET A 39 -9.70 0.98 -7.94
C MET A 39 -11.18 0.61 -8.09
N PHE A 40 -11.98 0.89 -7.08
CA PHE A 40 -13.41 0.58 -7.12
C PHE A 40 -14.09 1.22 -8.33
N GLY A 41 -14.76 0.42 -9.15
CA GLY A 41 -15.44 0.88 -10.38
C GLY A 41 -14.53 1.00 -11.61
N MET A 42 -13.26 0.65 -11.52
CA MET A 42 -12.33 0.69 -12.65
C MET A 42 -12.57 -0.48 -13.59
N GLU A 43 -12.89 -0.20 -14.86
CA GLU A 43 -13.10 -1.24 -15.87
C GLU A 43 -11.78 -1.90 -16.32
N LYS A 44 -10.71 -1.12 -16.35
CA LYS A 44 -9.40 -1.57 -16.83
C LYS A 44 -8.34 -1.31 -15.77
N PRO A 45 -8.01 -2.34 -14.98
CA PRO A 45 -6.97 -2.21 -13.96
C PRO A 45 -5.62 -1.88 -14.58
N VAL A 46 -4.77 -1.20 -13.81
CA VAL A 46 -3.45 -0.81 -14.26
C VAL A 46 -2.44 -1.88 -13.92
N LYS A 47 -1.86 -2.50 -14.94
CA LYS A 47 -0.76 -3.46 -14.75
C LYS A 47 0.46 -2.74 -14.18
N ILE A 48 0.93 -3.24 -13.05
CA ILE A 48 2.14 -2.76 -12.34
C ILE A 48 3.23 -3.82 -12.27
N GLY A 49 2.94 -5.07 -12.63
CA GLY A 49 3.90 -6.16 -12.51
C GLY A 49 3.44 -7.44 -13.17
N THR A 50 4.24 -8.49 -12.96
CA THR A 50 3.98 -9.85 -13.46
C THR A 50 4.36 -10.88 -12.42
N LEU A 51 3.65 -11.99 -12.41
CA LEU A 51 3.92 -13.20 -11.67
C LEU A 51 4.09 -14.33 -12.70
N ASN A 52 5.25 -15.01 -12.68
CA ASN A 52 5.50 -16.12 -13.60
C ASN A 52 4.96 -17.46 -13.04
N ALA A 53 4.93 -18.47 -13.88
CA ALA A 53 4.44 -19.82 -13.52
C ALA A 53 5.24 -20.51 -12.38
N ASN A 54 6.45 -20.04 -12.08
CA ASN A 54 7.27 -20.57 -10.98
C ASN A 54 7.07 -19.82 -9.65
N GLY A 55 6.19 -18.82 -9.63
CA GLY A 55 5.91 -18.00 -8.47
C GLY A 55 6.81 -16.77 -8.29
N ASP A 56 7.80 -16.56 -9.18
CA ASP A 56 8.61 -15.35 -9.11
C ASP A 56 7.82 -14.16 -9.66
N PHE A 57 7.91 -13.01 -8.98
CA PHE A 57 7.19 -11.82 -9.40
C PHE A 57 8.10 -10.59 -9.42
N GLU A 58 7.68 -9.62 -10.24
CA GLU A 58 8.26 -8.28 -10.30
C GLU A 58 7.15 -7.23 -10.34
N ILE A 59 7.25 -6.21 -9.48
CA ILE A 59 6.38 -5.03 -9.46
C ILE A 59 7.22 -3.81 -9.82
N ASN A 60 6.78 -3.06 -10.81
CA ASN A 60 7.42 -1.84 -11.27
C ASN A 60 6.75 -0.61 -10.64
N LEU A 61 7.41 0.02 -9.69
CA LEU A 61 6.91 1.21 -9.01
C LEU A 61 7.04 2.51 -9.81
N SER A 62 7.72 2.46 -10.96
CA SER A 62 7.81 3.62 -11.86
C SER A 62 6.57 3.79 -12.75
N VAL A 63 5.63 2.85 -12.70
CA VAL A 63 4.35 2.99 -13.40
C VAL A 63 3.58 4.13 -12.77
N ASN A 64 3.10 5.05 -13.60
CA ASN A 64 2.16 6.09 -13.17
C ASN A 64 0.74 5.71 -13.59
N PRO A 65 -0.08 5.14 -12.70
CA PRO A 65 -1.42 4.72 -13.05
C PRO A 65 -2.31 5.86 -13.56
N THR A 66 -2.09 7.09 -13.08
CA THR A 66 -2.95 8.24 -13.44
C THR A 66 -2.77 8.71 -14.88
N GLU A 67 -1.66 8.37 -15.55
CA GLU A 67 -1.45 8.74 -16.96
C GLU A 67 -2.42 8.03 -17.91
N LYS A 68 -2.94 6.89 -17.50
CA LYS A 68 -3.86 6.06 -18.29
C LYS A 68 -5.33 6.35 -18.02
N LEU A 69 -5.64 7.21 -17.04
CA LEU A 69 -6.99 7.58 -16.68
C LEU A 69 -7.49 8.72 -17.57
N SER A 70 -8.76 8.65 -18.00
CA SER A 70 -9.48 9.78 -18.57
C SER A 70 -9.65 10.89 -17.53
N GLU A 71 -10.11 12.07 -17.94
CA GLU A 71 -10.38 13.18 -17.02
C GLU A 71 -11.48 12.81 -16.02
N GLU A 72 -12.55 12.18 -16.48
CA GLU A 72 -13.65 11.69 -15.65
C GLU A 72 -13.18 10.63 -14.63
N GLU A 73 -12.34 9.69 -15.06
CA GLU A 73 -11.76 8.69 -14.15
C GLU A 73 -10.82 9.31 -13.11
N ARG A 74 -10.06 10.35 -13.49
CA ARG A 74 -9.22 11.08 -12.52
C ARG A 74 -10.05 11.77 -11.45
N GLU A 75 -11.14 12.42 -11.82
CA GLU A 75 -12.05 13.04 -10.86
C GLU A 75 -12.68 12.00 -9.92
N LEU A 76 -12.98 10.80 -10.43
CA LEU A 76 -13.59 9.74 -9.66
C LEU A 76 -12.59 9.04 -8.73
N TYR A 77 -11.36 8.76 -9.20
CA TYR A 77 -10.40 7.91 -8.48
C TYR A 77 -9.36 8.70 -7.68
N ILE A 78 -9.16 9.98 -7.96
CA ILE A 78 -8.21 10.81 -7.25
C ILE A 78 -8.94 11.62 -6.19
N SER A 79 -8.64 11.32 -4.93
CA SER A 79 -9.27 11.98 -3.79
C SER A 79 -8.24 12.40 -2.73
N ASN A 80 -8.71 12.92 -1.61
CA ASN A 80 -7.84 13.35 -0.52
C ASN A 80 -7.02 12.18 0.04
N LEU A 81 -5.79 12.45 0.44
CA LEU A 81 -4.83 11.47 0.99
C LEU A 81 -5.42 10.63 2.14
N SER A 82 -6.27 11.22 2.98
CA SER A 82 -6.90 10.51 4.09
C SER A 82 -7.69 9.28 3.65
N TYR A 83 -8.32 9.31 2.49
CA TYR A 83 -9.06 8.16 1.96
C TYR A 83 -8.17 7.01 1.45
N GLY A 84 -6.86 7.23 1.35
CA GLY A 84 -5.91 6.19 0.97
C GLY A 84 -5.44 5.34 2.13
N PHE A 85 -5.64 5.79 3.35
CA PHE A 85 -5.20 5.04 4.54
C PHE A 85 -6.30 4.17 5.11
N GLN A 86 -5.92 2.99 5.63
CA GLN A 86 -6.85 2.11 6.35
C GLN A 86 -7.21 2.65 7.74
N TYR A 87 -6.29 3.41 8.34
CA TYR A 87 -6.50 4.05 9.64
C TYR A 87 -6.33 5.54 9.49
N VAL A 88 -7.38 6.29 9.78
CA VAL A 88 -7.44 7.73 9.58
C VAL A 88 -7.49 8.45 10.92
N CYS A 89 -6.67 9.46 11.08
CA CYS A 89 -6.66 10.34 12.25
C CYS A 89 -7.72 11.45 12.16
N GLY A 90 -8.79 11.32 12.93
CA GLY A 90 -9.80 12.37 13.02
C GLY A 90 -10.60 12.56 11.72
N ASN A 91 -10.95 13.79 11.41
CA ASN A 91 -11.67 14.10 10.18
C ASN A 91 -10.72 14.24 8.97
N PRO A 92 -11.19 13.96 7.75
CA PRO A 92 -10.41 14.13 6.54
C PRO A 92 -9.77 15.52 6.37
N GLY A 93 -10.43 16.58 6.86
CA GLY A 93 -9.93 17.95 6.84
C GLY A 93 -8.77 18.25 7.80
N ASP A 94 -8.46 17.33 8.73
CA ASP A 94 -7.33 17.46 9.66
C ASP A 94 -5.99 17.03 9.03
N PHE A 95 -5.99 16.52 7.81
CA PHE A 95 -4.78 16.23 7.05
C PHE A 95 -4.18 17.50 6.45
N PRO A 96 -2.86 17.54 6.19
CA PRO A 96 -2.21 18.72 5.65
C PRO A 96 -2.98 19.29 4.46
N GLU A 97 -3.27 20.59 4.52
CA GLU A 97 -3.76 21.36 3.40
C GLU A 97 -2.66 21.38 2.32
N GLY A 98 -2.93 20.85 1.27
CA GLY A 98 -2.09 20.60 0.12
C GLY A 98 -2.58 19.26 -0.32
N GLU A 99 -3.56 19.29 -1.17
CA GLU A 99 -4.29 18.12 -1.63
C GLU A 99 -3.34 17.13 -2.29
N ALA A 100 -2.57 16.41 -1.48
CA ALA A 100 -1.96 15.20 -1.96
C ALA A 100 -3.12 14.31 -2.39
N LYS A 101 -3.48 14.42 -3.63
CA LYS A 101 -4.53 13.63 -4.23
C LYS A 101 -3.98 12.25 -4.42
N ILE A 102 -4.68 11.28 -3.92
CA ILE A 102 -4.35 9.88 -4.14
C ILE A 102 -5.38 9.27 -5.08
N ALA A 103 -4.95 8.29 -5.83
CA ALA A 103 -5.91 7.38 -6.42
C ALA A 103 -6.53 6.57 -5.28
N SER A 104 -7.84 6.64 -5.12
CA SER A 104 -8.52 6.02 -4.01
C SER A 104 -8.22 4.52 -3.95
N SER A 105 -7.89 4.08 -2.77
CA SER A 105 -7.89 2.71 -2.28
C SER A 105 -7.54 1.62 -3.30
N ALA A 106 -6.30 1.59 -3.79
CA ALA A 106 -5.71 0.33 -4.16
C ALA A 106 -5.49 -0.48 -2.86
N GLN A 107 -6.60 -0.86 -2.20
CA GLN A 107 -6.54 -1.59 -0.93
C GLN A 107 -5.87 -2.95 -1.12
N HIS A 108 -5.93 -3.49 -2.34
CA HIS A 108 -5.37 -4.80 -2.65
C HIS A 108 -4.57 -4.77 -3.94
N ILE A 109 -3.44 -5.46 -3.92
CA ILE A 109 -2.72 -5.79 -5.13
C ILE A 109 -3.43 -7.01 -5.74
N ALA A 110 -4.07 -6.85 -6.88
CA ALA A 110 -4.84 -7.91 -7.51
C ALA A 110 -3.98 -8.75 -8.48
N LEU A 111 -4.31 -10.02 -8.57
CA LEU A 111 -3.78 -10.95 -9.57
C LEU A 111 -4.82 -11.13 -10.67
N TRP A 112 -4.41 -11.01 -11.92
CA TRP A 112 -5.27 -11.20 -13.08
C TRP A 112 -4.69 -12.25 -14.00
N ALA A 113 -5.55 -13.19 -14.43
CA ALA A 113 -5.26 -14.18 -15.45
C ALA A 113 -6.34 -14.08 -16.53
N ASP A 114 -5.95 -14.13 -17.80
CA ASP A 114 -6.87 -14.07 -18.94
C ASP A 114 -7.88 -12.90 -18.89
N ASN A 115 -7.41 -11.73 -18.47
CA ASN A 115 -8.23 -10.52 -18.23
C ASN A 115 -9.34 -10.68 -17.18
N THR A 116 -9.21 -11.64 -16.28
CA THR A 116 -10.16 -11.90 -15.20
C THR A 116 -9.46 -11.80 -13.84
N TRP A 117 -10.16 -11.27 -12.85
CA TRP A 117 -9.67 -11.21 -11.49
C TRP A 117 -9.51 -12.62 -10.90
N ALA A 118 -8.27 -13.01 -10.68
CA ALA A 118 -7.85 -14.36 -10.31
C ALA A 118 -7.50 -14.53 -8.84
N GLY A 119 -7.18 -13.43 -8.15
CA GLY A 119 -6.77 -13.49 -6.76
C GLY A 119 -6.26 -12.16 -6.23
N VAL A 120 -5.75 -12.21 -5.00
CA VAL A 120 -5.20 -11.06 -4.27
C VAL A 120 -3.84 -11.42 -3.69
N LEU A 121 -2.92 -10.45 -3.67
CA LEU A 121 -1.64 -10.53 -2.96
C LEU A 121 -1.71 -9.80 -1.63
N PHE A 122 -1.27 -10.47 -0.57
CA PHE A 122 -1.12 -9.94 0.76
C PHE A 122 0.37 -9.82 1.11
N PRO A 123 0.94 -8.61 1.07
CA PRO A 123 2.27 -8.38 1.59
C PRO A 123 2.20 -8.19 3.12
N VAL A 124 2.71 -9.16 3.87
CA VAL A 124 2.62 -9.22 5.34
C VAL A 124 3.92 -9.68 5.97
N SER A 125 4.12 -9.44 7.26
CA SER A 125 5.26 -9.97 8.02
C SER A 125 4.95 -11.30 8.71
N ASP A 126 3.67 -11.65 8.84
CA ASP A 126 3.18 -12.87 9.49
C ASP A 126 1.92 -13.38 8.78
N LEU A 127 1.82 -14.69 8.61
CA LEU A 127 0.67 -15.35 7.96
C LEU A 127 -0.65 -15.05 8.68
N LYS A 128 -0.65 -14.89 9.98
CA LYS A 128 -1.86 -14.57 10.75
C LYS A 128 -2.43 -13.21 10.39
N LEU A 129 -1.58 -12.26 9.99
CA LEU A 129 -2.05 -10.95 9.49
C LEU A 129 -2.82 -11.08 8.19
N GLN A 130 -2.43 -11.99 7.31
CA GLN A 130 -3.20 -12.24 6.08
C GLN A 130 -4.61 -12.76 6.40
N LEU A 131 -4.75 -13.71 7.32
CA LEU A 131 -6.04 -14.24 7.75
C LEU A 131 -6.92 -13.15 8.38
N TRP A 132 -6.33 -12.30 9.21
CA TRP A 132 -7.03 -11.18 9.81
C TRP A 132 -7.44 -10.13 8.77
N MET A 133 -6.59 -9.80 7.80
CA MET A 133 -6.93 -8.87 6.72
C MET A 133 -8.07 -9.38 5.82
N GLU A 134 -8.19 -10.69 5.65
CA GLU A 134 -9.28 -11.29 4.90
C GLU A 134 -10.61 -11.23 5.64
N ASP A 135 -10.57 -11.45 6.93
CA ASP A 135 -11.76 -11.50 7.78
C ASP A 135 -11.44 -11.08 9.22
N ASN A 136 -11.44 -9.78 9.45
CA ASN A 136 -11.13 -9.18 10.74
C ASN A 136 -12.24 -9.39 11.80
N GLY A 137 -13.41 -9.83 11.40
CA GLY A 137 -14.50 -10.19 12.30
C GLY A 137 -14.36 -11.58 12.92
N PHE A 138 -13.55 -12.47 12.31
CA PHE A 138 -13.38 -13.86 12.75
C PHE A 138 -11.95 -14.25 13.09
N ASN A 139 -10.98 -13.43 12.73
CA ASN A 139 -9.57 -13.67 13.00
C ASN A 139 -8.99 -12.57 13.88
N ASP A 140 -8.06 -12.98 14.74
CA ASP A 140 -7.36 -12.05 15.62
C ASP A 140 -6.27 -11.27 14.88
N ALA A 141 -6.21 -9.98 15.10
CA ALA A 141 -5.03 -9.20 14.78
C ALA A 141 -3.84 -9.67 15.63
N VAL A 142 -2.66 -9.65 15.06
CA VAL A 142 -1.39 -9.96 15.75
C VAL A 142 -0.39 -8.82 15.54
N GLU A 143 0.55 -8.69 16.46
CA GLU A 143 1.67 -7.77 16.28
C GLU A 143 2.48 -8.14 15.04
N GLY A 144 2.86 -7.15 14.25
CA GLY A 144 3.54 -7.35 12.97
C GLY A 144 3.23 -6.23 12.00
N SER A 145 3.56 -6.44 10.73
CA SER A 145 3.34 -5.44 9.69
C SER A 145 2.59 -6.03 8.50
N PHE A 146 1.66 -5.27 7.98
CA PHE A 146 1.13 -5.47 6.64
C PHE A 146 1.47 -4.24 5.79
N TYR A 147 1.41 -4.39 4.48
CA TYR A 147 1.88 -3.36 3.58
C TYR A 147 0.82 -3.03 2.53
N GLN A 148 0.80 -1.78 2.13
CA GLN A 148 -0.13 -1.26 1.13
C GLN A 148 0.64 -0.47 0.08
N VAL A 149 0.26 -0.63 -1.18
CA VAL A 149 0.69 0.26 -2.25
C VAL A 149 -0.20 1.49 -2.26
N LEU A 150 0.41 2.65 -2.11
CA LEU A 150 -0.27 3.94 -2.18
C LEU A 150 0.27 4.74 -3.35
N LEU A 151 -0.61 5.22 -4.21
CA LEU A 151 -0.29 6.20 -5.23
C LEU A 151 -0.53 7.60 -4.69
N VAL A 152 0.45 8.48 -4.82
CA VAL A 152 0.29 9.92 -4.54
C VAL A 152 0.66 10.75 -5.76
N THR A 153 -0.07 11.83 -6.00
CA THR A 153 0.12 12.69 -7.16
C THR A 153 1.19 13.75 -6.97
N GLU A 154 1.66 13.94 -5.75
CA GLU A 154 2.71 14.88 -5.37
C GLU A 154 3.51 14.36 -4.15
N ASP A 155 4.66 14.98 -3.86
CA ASP A 155 5.46 14.65 -2.68
C ASP A 155 4.71 15.06 -1.40
N VAL A 156 4.66 14.15 -0.41
CA VAL A 156 3.99 14.39 0.88
C VAL A 156 4.90 14.05 2.04
N ASN A 157 4.95 14.94 3.03
CA ASN A 157 5.57 14.67 4.31
C ASN A 157 4.48 14.73 5.39
N LEU A 158 4.14 13.58 5.97
CA LEU A 158 3.06 13.45 6.95
C LEU A 158 3.61 12.91 8.26
N GLN A 159 3.63 13.77 9.28
CA GLN A 159 3.93 13.39 10.66
C GLN A 159 2.76 13.80 11.55
N LYS A 160 2.05 12.82 12.07
CA LYS A 160 0.85 13.05 12.89
C LYS A 160 0.68 11.91 13.88
N LYS A 161 0.11 12.21 15.04
CA LYS A 161 -0.34 11.23 16.02
C LYS A 161 -1.75 11.56 16.44
N CYS A 162 -2.56 10.55 16.62
CA CYS A 162 -3.90 10.70 17.15
C CYS A 162 -4.34 9.46 17.93
N THR A 163 -5.41 9.63 18.66
CA THR A 163 -6.17 8.55 19.27
C THR A 163 -7.55 8.55 18.65
N ASN A 164 -7.92 7.44 18.06
CA ASN A 164 -9.28 7.16 17.60
C ASN A 164 -9.98 6.30 18.65
N PHE A 165 -11.30 6.36 18.65
CA PHE A 165 -12.11 5.50 19.48
C PHE A 165 -12.93 4.60 18.58
N ASP A 166 -12.79 3.30 18.79
CA ASP A 166 -13.64 2.28 18.19
C ASP A 166 -14.62 1.80 19.26
N TYR A 167 -15.86 1.51 18.87
CA TYR A 167 -16.89 1.03 19.79
C TYR A 167 -17.13 -0.45 19.53
N TYR A 168 -16.86 -1.26 20.54
CA TYR A 168 -17.06 -2.70 20.44
C TYR A 168 -17.54 -3.30 21.77
N ASN A 169 -18.60 -4.09 21.74
CA ASN A 169 -19.19 -4.74 22.92
C ASN A 169 -19.46 -3.79 24.08
N ASP A 170 -20.06 -2.64 23.81
CA ASP A 170 -20.38 -1.61 24.80
C ASP A 170 -19.15 -0.97 25.48
N GLU A 171 -17.94 -1.16 24.90
CA GLU A 171 -16.72 -0.55 25.39
C GLU A 171 -16.08 0.35 24.30
N ASP A 172 -15.58 1.51 24.73
CA ASP A 172 -14.75 2.38 23.90
C ASP A 172 -13.31 1.83 23.87
N ILE A 173 -12.84 1.47 22.69
CA ILE A 173 -11.48 0.98 22.47
C ILE A 173 -10.63 2.12 21.92
N GLU A 174 -9.58 2.51 22.64
CA GLU A 174 -8.62 3.47 22.17
C GLU A 174 -7.65 2.85 21.16
N VAL A 175 -7.61 3.41 19.95
CA VAL A 175 -6.67 3.04 18.87
C VAL A 175 -5.72 4.20 18.61
N ASN A 176 -4.47 4.04 18.99
CA ASN A 176 -3.44 5.05 18.78
C ASN A 176 -2.81 4.88 17.39
N VAL A 177 -2.86 5.94 16.59
CA VAL A 177 -2.33 5.95 15.22
C VAL A 177 -1.20 6.97 15.11
N GLU A 178 -0.07 6.55 14.57
CA GLU A 178 1.10 7.39 14.31
C GLU A 178 1.48 7.32 12.83
N TYR A 179 1.59 8.47 12.19
CA TYR A 179 2.13 8.62 10.83
C TYR A 179 3.55 9.17 10.91
N ASP A 180 4.46 8.54 10.18
CA ASP A 180 5.82 9.01 9.91
C ASP A 180 6.17 8.66 8.46
N LEU A 181 5.57 9.43 7.53
CA LEU A 181 5.56 9.13 6.11
C LEU A 181 6.24 10.24 5.31
N LYS A 182 7.13 9.84 4.41
CA LYS A 182 7.73 10.69 3.38
C LYS A 182 7.44 10.10 2.01
N LEU A 183 6.25 10.41 1.50
CA LEU A 183 5.78 9.86 0.23
C LEU A 183 6.35 10.66 -0.93
N LYS A 184 6.75 9.96 -1.98
CA LYS A 184 7.16 10.54 -3.25
C LYS A 184 6.06 10.41 -4.28
N LYS A 185 5.92 11.41 -5.14
CA LYS A 185 5.02 11.33 -6.28
C LYS A 185 5.17 9.99 -7.00
N GLY A 186 4.04 9.30 -7.23
CA GLY A 186 3.99 7.95 -7.79
C GLY A 186 3.61 6.90 -6.75
N LEU A 187 4.00 5.65 -7.01
CA LEU A 187 3.70 4.52 -6.15
C LEU A 187 4.65 4.44 -4.96
N ASN A 188 4.09 4.26 -3.77
CA ASN A 188 4.81 4.09 -2.53
C ASN A 188 4.36 2.81 -1.83
N LEU A 189 5.27 2.12 -1.15
CA LEU A 189 4.92 1.05 -0.22
C LEU A 189 4.89 1.60 1.20
N ILE A 190 3.73 1.49 1.81
CA ILE A 190 3.50 1.88 3.21
C ILE A 190 3.47 0.63 4.07
N ALA A 191 4.18 0.66 5.18
CA ALA A 191 4.09 -0.33 6.24
C ALA A 191 3.12 0.15 7.32
N TYR A 192 2.14 -0.68 7.64
CA TYR A 192 1.28 -0.55 8.80
C TYR A 192 1.79 -1.50 9.86
N GLN A 193 2.49 -0.97 10.84
CA GLN A 193 3.06 -1.74 11.93
C GLN A 193 2.06 -1.78 13.10
N LEU A 194 1.49 -2.94 13.38
CA LEU A 194 0.70 -3.20 14.58
C LEU A 194 1.69 -3.42 15.74
N GLU A 195 1.95 -2.37 16.51
CA GLU A 195 2.90 -2.42 17.63
C GLU A 195 2.27 -3.05 18.88
N SER A 196 0.94 -3.00 18.99
CA SER A 196 0.19 -3.73 19.99
C SER A 196 -1.24 -3.97 19.53
N VAL A 197 -1.83 -5.03 20.04
CA VAL A 197 -3.21 -5.43 19.79
C VAL A 197 -4.01 -5.45 21.09
N TYR A 198 -5.27 -5.09 21.01
CA TYR A 198 -6.20 -5.21 22.10
C TYR A 198 -6.73 -6.66 22.13
N LYS A 199 -6.45 -7.37 23.18
CA LYS A 199 -6.98 -8.74 23.38
C LYS A 199 -8.29 -8.63 24.11
N THR A 200 -9.36 -8.89 23.40
CA THR A 200 -10.69 -9.02 23.99
C THR A 200 -10.82 -10.32 24.79
N ASN A 201 -11.93 -10.47 25.50
CA ASN A 201 -12.29 -11.72 26.16
C ASN A 201 -12.14 -12.89 25.17
N PRO A 202 -11.49 -14.03 25.56
CA PRO A 202 -11.31 -15.18 24.69
C PRO A 202 -12.61 -15.81 24.15
N ASP A 203 -13.75 -15.48 24.75
CA ASP A 203 -15.06 -15.88 24.26
C ASP A 203 -15.56 -14.99 23.11
N ILE A 204 -14.88 -13.90 22.80
CA ILE A 204 -15.22 -12.94 21.75
C ILE A 204 -14.12 -12.98 20.70
N ARG A 205 -14.50 -13.38 19.50
CA ARG A 205 -13.57 -13.70 18.41
C ARG A 205 -13.12 -12.47 17.64
N ALA A 206 -12.45 -11.51 18.22
CA ALA A 206 -11.67 -10.58 17.43
C ALA A 206 -10.75 -9.78 18.34
N SER A 207 -9.50 -9.70 18.03
CA SER A 207 -8.62 -8.70 18.58
C SER A 207 -8.54 -7.50 17.62
N PHE A 208 -8.33 -6.32 18.19
CA PHE A 208 -8.24 -5.08 17.44
C PHE A 208 -6.84 -4.49 17.57
N PRO A 209 -6.35 -3.79 16.54
CA PRO A 209 -5.15 -2.99 16.70
C PRO A 209 -5.33 -1.96 17.81
N LYS A 210 -4.38 -1.90 18.75
CA LYS A 210 -4.34 -0.90 19.81
C LYS A 210 -3.39 0.24 19.50
N LYS A 211 -2.27 -0.07 18.85
CA LYS A 211 -1.29 0.92 18.41
C LYS A 211 -0.77 0.56 17.04
N ILE A 212 -0.91 1.51 16.12
CA ILE A 212 -0.53 1.38 14.72
C ILE A 212 0.45 2.48 14.40
N ARG A 213 1.58 2.12 13.81
CA ARG A 213 2.52 3.06 13.23
C ARG A 213 2.60 2.86 11.73
N MET A 214 2.40 3.95 10.99
CA MET A 214 2.55 3.97 9.53
C MET A 214 3.87 4.61 9.14
N THR A 215 4.67 3.89 8.36
CA THR A 215 5.97 4.36 7.86
C THR A 215 6.12 4.01 6.39
N ASN A 216 7.07 4.66 5.71
CA ASN A 216 7.53 4.10 4.46
C ASN A 216 8.12 2.71 4.73
N ALA A 217 7.78 1.75 3.91
CA ALA A 217 8.49 0.48 3.92
C ALA A 217 9.96 0.76 3.58
N GLY A 218 10.88 0.30 4.42
CA GLY A 218 12.31 0.49 4.18
C GLY A 218 12.80 -0.23 2.93
N ASP A 219 14.06 -0.02 2.57
CA ASP A 219 14.65 -0.55 1.31
C ASP A 219 14.68 -2.08 1.24
N ASN A 220 14.54 -2.76 2.36
CA ASN A 220 14.56 -4.23 2.41
C ASN A 220 13.65 -4.78 3.52
N PRO A 221 12.35 -4.54 3.48
CA PRO A 221 11.42 -5.05 4.48
C PRO A 221 11.32 -6.58 4.38
N LYS A 222 11.20 -7.24 5.55
CA LYS A 222 10.88 -8.66 5.59
C LYS A 222 9.40 -8.85 5.23
N ILE A 223 9.11 -8.98 3.96
CA ILE A 223 7.76 -9.19 3.44
C ILE A 223 7.60 -10.64 3.02
N MET A 224 6.55 -11.27 3.53
CA MET A 224 6.00 -12.50 2.99
C MET A 224 4.91 -12.10 1.99
N TRP A 225 5.02 -12.59 0.77
CA TRP A 225 4.02 -12.36 -0.26
C TRP A 225 3.11 -13.58 -0.35
N ILE A 226 1.88 -13.43 0.08
CA ILE A 226 0.90 -14.50 0.13
C ILE A 226 -0.16 -14.23 -0.91
N ALA A 227 -0.37 -15.18 -1.80
CA ALA A 227 -1.45 -15.11 -2.79
C ALA A 227 -2.66 -15.91 -2.31
N LYS A 228 -3.83 -15.31 -2.44
CA LYS A 228 -5.11 -16.02 -2.33
C LYS A 228 -5.76 -16.05 -3.71
N TYR A 229 -5.96 -17.25 -4.23
CA TYR A 229 -6.61 -17.48 -5.53
C TYR A 229 -8.09 -17.76 -5.33
N PHE A 230 -8.88 -17.41 -6.34
CA PHE A 230 -10.34 -17.58 -6.32
C PHE A 230 -10.82 -18.82 -7.08
N PHE A 231 -9.87 -19.61 -7.62
CA PHE A 231 -10.15 -20.85 -8.37
C PHE A 231 -9.10 -21.95 -8.14
#